data_0d4a38759206d1cfa1fcae7a660ced8a
#
_entry.id   0d4a38759206d1cfa1fcae7a660ced8a
#
_cell.length_a   1.000
_cell.length_b   1.000
_cell.length_c   1.000
_cell.angle_alpha   90.00
_cell.angle_beta   90.00
_cell.angle_gamma   90.00
#
_symmetry.space_group_name_H-M   'P 1'
#
loop_
_entity.id
_entity.type
_entity.pdbx_description
1 polymer ?
#
loop_
_entity_poly.entity_id
_entity_poly.type
_entity_poly.pdbx_seq_one_letter_code
_entity_poly.pdbx_strand_id
1 'polypeptide(L)'
;VQAGYRVLAAEDGLSGLQMALDETPDIVLLDLNLPGIDGIEVCKNVRKESEVPIIMVTARVEEDDRLSGLDLGADDYVSKPFSPRELVARVNAVLRRASKATVKRQETGSTVSAGDVAIDLDRRSATVLGDEIELTPTEFRLLAYFIEGHGRTVSREQIIEHVFGYDFSGYDRTVDTHVSNLRKKLEVANPNKQHLKTMYGVGYRFN
;
A
#
# COMPACT_ATOMS: atom_id res chain seq x y z
N VAL A 1 -20.64 -15.05 -6.38
CA VAL A 1 -20.87 -14.87 -4.96
C VAL A 1 -21.76 -13.65 -4.76
N GLN A 2 -22.43 -13.49 -3.59
CA GLN A 2 -23.47 -12.47 -3.34
C GLN A 2 -23.03 -11.01 -3.61
N ALA A 3 -21.72 -10.71 -3.59
CA ALA A 3 -21.18 -9.36 -3.85
C ALA A 3 -20.76 -9.13 -5.31
N GLY A 4 -21.02 -10.05 -6.23
CA GLY A 4 -20.72 -9.90 -7.66
C GLY A 4 -19.26 -10.21 -8.04
N TYR A 5 -18.42 -10.71 -7.14
CA TYR A 5 -17.04 -11.08 -7.42
C TYR A 5 -16.92 -12.54 -7.90
N ARG A 6 -16.01 -12.78 -8.87
CA ARG A 6 -15.45 -14.11 -9.12
C ARG A 6 -14.41 -14.39 -8.05
N VAL A 7 -14.50 -15.54 -7.40
CA VAL A 7 -13.57 -15.91 -6.32
C VAL A 7 -12.77 -17.14 -6.76
N LEU A 8 -11.44 -17.03 -6.64
CA LEU A 8 -10.50 -18.13 -6.70
C LEU A 8 -10.07 -18.41 -5.25
N ALA A 9 -9.91 -19.68 -4.90
CA ALA A 9 -9.53 -20.05 -3.53
C ALA A 9 -8.38 -21.06 -3.55
N ALA A 10 -7.39 -20.83 -2.68
CA ALA A 10 -6.28 -21.73 -2.42
C ALA A 10 -6.28 -22.11 -0.93
N GLU A 11 -5.88 -23.34 -0.61
CA GLU A 11 -5.93 -23.88 0.75
C GLU A 11 -4.59 -23.76 1.49
N ASP A 12 -3.50 -23.47 0.78
CA ASP A 12 -2.16 -23.32 1.32
C ASP A 12 -1.40 -22.15 0.66
N GLY A 13 -0.29 -21.73 1.28
CA GLY A 13 0.46 -20.57 0.84
C GLY A 13 1.13 -20.74 -0.53
N LEU A 14 1.58 -21.94 -0.89
CA LEU A 14 2.28 -22.17 -2.16
C LEU A 14 1.30 -22.13 -3.33
N SER A 15 0.17 -22.81 -3.23
CA SER A 15 -0.89 -22.76 -4.25
C SER A 15 -1.49 -21.36 -4.35
N GLY A 16 -1.62 -20.64 -3.23
CA GLY A 16 -2.06 -19.25 -3.21
C GLY A 16 -1.11 -18.30 -3.93
N LEU A 17 0.19 -18.45 -3.72
CA LEU A 17 1.23 -17.69 -4.42
C LEU A 17 1.16 -17.94 -5.93
N GLN A 18 1.16 -19.20 -6.35
CA GLN A 18 1.09 -19.55 -7.76
C GLN A 18 -0.17 -18.99 -8.42
N MET A 19 -1.33 -19.15 -7.77
CA MET A 19 -2.59 -18.61 -8.28
C MET A 19 -2.59 -17.08 -8.37
N ALA A 20 -1.98 -16.37 -7.43
CA ALA A 20 -1.89 -14.92 -7.45
C ALA A 20 -1.03 -14.39 -8.62
N LEU A 21 -0.01 -15.15 -9.04
CA LEU A 21 0.86 -14.78 -10.17
C LEU A 21 0.26 -15.21 -11.52
N ASP A 22 -0.26 -16.43 -11.62
CA ASP A 22 -0.73 -16.99 -12.89
C ASP A 22 -2.10 -16.43 -13.32
N GLU A 23 -3.04 -16.26 -12.39
CA GLU A 23 -4.43 -15.84 -12.68
C GLU A 23 -4.63 -14.32 -12.68
N THR A 24 -3.60 -13.56 -12.31
CA THR A 24 -3.63 -12.08 -12.28
C THR A 24 -4.92 -11.49 -11.70
N PRO A 25 -5.29 -11.83 -10.44
CA PRO A 25 -6.52 -11.35 -9.83
C PRO A 25 -6.49 -9.83 -9.62
N ASP A 26 -7.67 -9.20 -9.55
CA ASP A 26 -7.78 -7.76 -9.24
C ASP A 26 -7.40 -7.43 -7.78
N ILE A 27 -7.50 -8.41 -6.88
CA ILE A 27 -7.17 -8.28 -5.46
C ILE A 27 -6.91 -9.64 -4.83
N VAL A 28 -6.00 -9.69 -3.86
CA VAL A 28 -5.71 -10.88 -3.05
C VAL A 28 -6.18 -10.65 -1.62
N LEU A 29 -6.94 -11.60 -1.08
CA LEU A 29 -7.25 -11.71 0.35
C LEU A 29 -6.32 -12.77 0.93
N LEU A 30 -5.41 -12.40 1.82
CA LEU A 30 -4.34 -13.26 2.25
C LEU A 30 -4.39 -13.49 3.76
N ASP A 31 -4.62 -14.74 4.18
CA ASP A 31 -4.46 -15.11 5.58
C ASP A 31 -2.97 -15.22 5.94
N LEU A 32 -2.61 -14.79 7.11
CA LEU A 32 -1.24 -14.98 7.63
C LEU A 32 -0.99 -16.43 8.05
N ASN A 33 -2.00 -17.09 8.60
CA ASN A 33 -1.90 -18.46 9.10
C ASN A 33 -2.22 -19.48 8.00
N LEU A 34 -1.33 -19.65 7.03
CA LEU A 34 -1.47 -20.63 5.96
C LEU A 34 -0.59 -21.85 6.22
N PRO A 35 -1.03 -23.07 5.81
CA PRO A 35 -0.16 -24.22 5.76
C PRO A 35 0.98 -24.04 4.75
N GLY A 36 2.13 -24.67 5.03
CA GLY A 36 3.31 -24.60 4.15
C GLY A 36 4.09 -23.31 4.34
N ILE A 37 4.00 -22.38 3.38
CA ILE A 37 4.56 -21.03 3.53
C ILE A 37 3.53 -20.10 4.14
N ASP A 38 3.92 -19.27 5.10
CA ASP A 38 3.02 -18.35 5.76
C ASP A 38 2.61 -17.17 4.84
N GLY A 39 1.54 -16.45 5.21
CA GLY A 39 1.04 -15.34 4.40
C GLY A 39 2.02 -14.18 4.28
N ILE A 40 2.94 -14.01 5.21
CA ILE A 40 4.01 -12.99 5.14
C ILE A 40 4.94 -13.32 3.98
N GLU A 41 5.38 -14.58 3.88
CA GLU A 41 6.26 -15.04 2.82
C GLU A 41 5.54 -15.03 1.45
N VAL A 42 4.25 -15.38 1.41
CA VAL A 42 3.42 -15.22 0.20
C VAL A 42 3.39 -13.77 -0.24
N CYS A 43 3.10 -12.82 0.67
CA CYS A 43 3.07 -11.39 0.37
C CYS A 43 4.40 -10.90 -0.21
N LYS A 44 5.53 -11.24 0.42
CA LYS A 44 6.86 -10.89 -0.06
C LYS A 44 7.12 -11.38 -1.48
N ASN A 45 6.76 -12.62 -1.78
CA ASN A 45 7.01 -13.21 -3.10
C ASN A 45 6.07 -12.62 -4.16
N VAL A 46 4.80 -12.39 -3.86
CA VAL A 46 3.88 -11.67 -4.76
C VAL A 46 4.42 -10.28 -5.08
N ARG A 47 4.93 -9.54 -4.09
CA ARG A 47 5.45 -8.18 -4.28
C ARG A 47 6.71 -8.07 -5.14
N LYS A 48 7.47 -9.16 -5.29
CA LYS A 48 8.61 -9.20 -6.23
C LYS A 48 8.19 -9.17 -7.70
N GLU A 49 6.98 -9.66 -8.00
CA GLU A 49 6.54 -9.89 -9.37
C GLU A 49 5.22 -9.18 -9.73
N SER A 50 4.47 -8.70 -8.73
CA SER A 50 3.13 -8.15 -8.94
C SER A 50 2.80 -6.99 -8.00
N GLU A 51 2.11 -5.99 -8.57
CA GLU A 51 1.51 -4.88 -7.84
C GLU A 51 0.05 -5.15 -7.43
N VAL A 52 -0.45 -6.39 -7.57
CA VAL A 52 -1.83 -6.72 -7.22
C VAL A 52 -2.15 -6.26 -5.80
N PRO A 53 -3.28 -5.58 -5.57
CA PRO A 53 -3.66 -5.16 -4.22
C PRO A 53 -3.81 -6.36 -3.28
N ILE A 54 -3.27 -6.25 -2.06
CA ILE A 54 -3.33 -7.30 -1.04
C ILE A 54 -4.02 -6.77 0.22
N ILE A 55 -5.07 -7.46 0.66
CA ILE A 55 -5.66 -7.27 1.99
C ILE A 55 -5.26 -8.47 2.86
N MET A 56 -4.56 -8.21 3.95
CA MET A 56 -4.27 -9.25 4.93
C MET A 56 -5.46 -9.51 5.83
N VAL A 57 -5.78 -10.79 6.04
CA VAL A 57 -6.90 -11.24 6.86
C VAL A 57 -6.35 -12.18 7.93
N THR A 58 -6.41 -11.83 9.23
CA THR A 58 -5.75 -12.65 10.26
C THR A 58 -6.45 -12.58 11.62
N ALA A 59 -6.28 -13.65 12.39
CA ALA A 59 -6.66 -13.70 13.81
C ALA A 59 -5.58 -13.12 14.74
N ARG A 60 -4.38 -12.83 14.22
CA ARG A 60 -3.30 -12.26 15.03
C ARG A 60 -3.61 -10.81 15.35
N VAL A 61 -3.77 -10.53 16.63
CA VAL A 61 -4.14 -9.21 17.17
C VAL A 61 -2.89 -8.46 17.64
N GLU A 62 -1.73 -9.13 17.71
CA GLU A 62 -0.50 -8.50 18.17
C GLU A 62 -0.06 -7.41 17.19
N GLU A 63 0.27 -6.27 17.76
CA GLU A 63 0.61 -5.05 17.04
C GLU A 63 1.84 -5.25 16.11
N ASP A 64 2.80 -6.06 16.56
CA ASP A 64 4.03 -6.36 15.82
C ASP A 64 3.77 -7.19 14.55
N ASP A 65 2.83 -8.12 14.58
CA ASP A 65 2.45 -8.93 13.40
C ASP A 65 1.73 -8.08 12.34
N ARG A 66 0.93 -7.08 12.76
CA ARG A 66 0.23 -6.15 11.87
C ARG A 66 1.20 -5.17 11.23
N LEU A 67 2.16 -4.67 12.01
CA LEU A 67 3.23 -3.79 11.53
C LEU A 67 4.07 -4.54 10.49
N SER A 68 4.44 -5.80 10.77
CA SER A 68 5.21 -6.65 9.84
C SER A 68 4.49 -6.86 8.50
N GLY A 69 3.16 -7.08 8.51
CA GLY A 69 2.37 -7.24 7.28
C GLY A 69 2.31 -5.98 6.43
N LEU A 70 2.14 -4.81 7.05
CA LEU A 70 2.13 -3.52 6.35
C LEU A 70 3.53 -3.11 5.89
N ASP A 71 4.58 -3.46 6.66
CA ASP A 71 5.99 -3.27 6.27
C ASP A 71 6.33 -4.02 4.96
N LEU A 72 5.61 -5.11 4.68
CA LEU A 72 5.78 -5.93 3.48
C LEU A 72 4.94 -5.49 2.28
N GLY A 73 4.17 -4.40 2.41
CA GLY A 73 3.45 -3.81 1.31
C GLY A 73 2.01 -4.28 1.12
N ALA A 74 1.35 -4.80 2.15
CA ALA A 74 -0.09 -4.98 2.12
C ALA A 74 -0.81 -3.61 2.01
N ASP A 75 -1.91 -3.56 1.27
CA ASP A 75 -2.68 -2.32 1.04
C ASP A 75 -3.71 -2.06 2.13
N ASP A 76 -4.19 -3.09 2.80
CA ASP A 76 -5.11 -3.01 3.93
C ASP A 76 -5.02 -4.28 4.79
N TYR A 77 -5.72 -4.26 5.91
CA TYR A 77 -5.69 -5.29 6.91
C TYR A 77 -7.07 -5.49 7.56
N VAL A 78 -7.45 -6.74 7.79
CA VAL A 78 -8.72 -7.11 8.44
C VAL A 78 -8.45 -8.12 9.56
N SER A 79 -8.85 -7.80 10.78
CA SER A 79 -8.74 -8.72 11.92
C SER A 79 -9.96 -9.64 12.01
N LYS A 80 -9.72 -10.92 12.25
CA LYS A 80 -10.78 -11.89 12.60
C LYS A 80 -11.17 -11.72 14.08
N PRO A 81 -12.47 -11.78 14.44
CA PRO A 81 -13.62 -11.98 13.54
C PRO A 81 -14.04 -10.68 12.83
N PHE A 82 -14.34 -10.78 11.55
CA PHE A 82 -14.86 -9.66 10.74
C PHE A 82 -16.25 -9.99 10.19
N SER A 83 -17.02 -8.96 9.86
CA SER A 83 -18.27 -9.17 9.14
C SER A 83 -18.03 -9.28 7.63
N PRO A 84 -18.80 -10.11 6.89
CA PRO A 84 -18.71 -10.15 5.41
C PRO A 84 -18.93 -8.77 4.78
N ARG A 85 -19.76 -7.92 5.38
CA ARG A 85 -20.00 -6.56 4.91
C ARG A 85 -18.76 -5.66 5.05
N GLU A 86 -18.04 -5.80 6.15
CA GLU A 86 -16.79 -5.08 6.37
C GLU A 86 -15.73 -5.48 5.33
N LEU A 87 -15.54 -6.78 5.12
CA LEU A 87 -14.58 -7.27 4.14
C LEU A 87 -14.90 -6.75 2.73
N VAL A 88 -16.18 -6.82 2.31
CA VAL A 88 -16.62 -6.32 1.00
C VAL A 88 -16.41 -4.80 0.89
N ALA A 89 -16.66 -4.03 1.93
CA ALA A 89 -16.42 -2.59 1.94
C ALA A 89 -14.93 -2.26 1.74
N ARG A 90 -14.03 -2.99 2.40
CA ARG A 90 -12.58 -2.85 2.24
C ARG A 90 -12.10 -3.25 0.85
N VAL A 91 -12.57 -4.38 0.32
CA VAL A 91 -12.29 -4.81 -1.06
C VAL A 91 -12.70 -3.72 -2.06
N ASN A 92 -13.92 -3.19 -1.95
CA ASN A 92 -14.38 -2.09 -2.79
C ASN A 92 -13.50 -0.84 -2.67
N ALA A 93 -13.08 -0.48 -1.45
CA ALA A 93 -12.24 0.68 -1.21
C ALA A 93 -10.85 0.51 -1.84
N VAL A 94 -10.24 -0.68 -1.73
CA VAL A 94 -8.94 -0.99 -2.32
C VAL A 94 -9.02 -1.01 -3.85
N LEU A 95 -9.99 -1.70 -4.44
CA LEU A 95 -10.19 -1.76 -5.90
C LEU A 95 -10.47 -0.38 -6.50
N ARG A 96 -11.30 0.45 -5.85
CA ARG A 96 -11.57 1.83 -6.31
C ARG A 96 -10.29 2.67 -6.35
N ARG A 97 -9.37 2.48 -5.42
CA ARG A 97 -8.06 3.16 -5.38
C ARG A 97 -7.17 2.69 -6.53
N ALA A 98 -7.11 1.39 -6.76
CA ALA A 98 -6.35 0.81 -7.88
C ALA A 98 -6.88 1.32 -9.24
N SER A 99 -8.20 1.37 -9.43
CA SER A 99 -8.81 1.86 -10.67
C SER A 99 -8.67 3.37 -10.88
N LYS A 100 -8.75 4.21 -9.83
CA LYS A 100 -8.53 5.66 -9.94
C LYS A 100 -7.09 5.99 -10.36
N ALA A 101 -6.11 5.20 -9.96
CA ALA A 101 -4.74 5.32 -10.43
C ALA A 101 -4.62 5.04 -11.94
N THR A 102 -5.53 4.23 -12.50
CA THR A 102 -5.56 3.88 -13.93
C THR A 102 -6.27 4.94 -14.80
N VAL A 103 -7.33 5.58 -14.28
CA VAL A 103 -8.13 6.57 -15.04
C VAL A 103 -7.43 7.91 -15.23
N LYS A 104 -6.54 8.33 -14.32
CA LYS A 104 -5.68 9.52 -14.52
C LYS A 104 -4.61 9.33 -15.61
N ARG A 105 -4.52 8.14 -16.21
CA ARG A 105 -3.53 7.78 -17.25
C ARG A 105 -3.74 8.40 -18.63
N GLN A 106 -4.84 9.09 -18.91
CA GLN A 106 -5.17 9.46 -20.30
C GLN A 106 -4.82 10.90 -20.72
N GLU A 107 -4.34 11.75 -19.82
CA GLU A 107 -3.95 13.11 -20.22
C GLU A 107 -2.67 13.55 -19.51
N THR A 108 -1.60 13.60 -20.26
CA THR A 108 -0.25 14.13 -19.98
C THR A 108 0.74 13.16 -19.31
N GLY A 109 1.84 12.89 -20.00
CA GLY A 109 3.07 12.32 -19.43
C GLY A 109 3.53 13.22 -18.28
N SER A 110 3.14 12.89 -17.06
CA SER A 110 3.32 13.79 -15.94
C SER A 110 4.35 13.22 -14.95
N THR A 111 5.61 13.54 -15.23
CA THR A 111 6.63 13.49 -14.19
C THR A 111 6.40 14.68 -13.26
N VAL A 112 6.19 14.40 -11.97
CA VAL A 112 6.11 15.42 -10.94
C VAL A 112 7.34 15.29 -10.06
N SER A 113 7.98 16.40 -9.71
CA SER A 113 9.21 16.40 -8.91
C SER A 113 9.17 17.39 -7.77
N ALA A 114 9.86 17.03 -6.69
CA ALA A 114 10.11 17.91 -5.55
C ALA A 114 11.55 17.73 -5.06
N GLY A 115 12.38 18.69 -5.38
CA GLY A 115 13.82 18.65 -5.10
C GLY A 115 14.52 17.54 -5.89
N ASP A 116 15.09 16.58 -5.20
CA ASP A 116 15.81 15.42 -5.74
C ASP A 116 14.95 14.19 -5.98
N VAL A 117 13.66 14.26 -5.66
CA VAL A 117 12.69 13.16 -5.85
C VAL A 117 11.81 13.46 -7.05
N ALA A 118 11.67 12.51 -7.96
CA ALA A 118 10.74 12.59 -9.08
C ALA A 118 9.89 11.32 -9.15
N ILE A 119 8.63 11.47 -9.56
CA ILE A 119 7.71 10.37 -9.81
C ILE A 119 7.17 10.46 -11.24
N ASP A 120 7.08 9.31 -11.87
CA ASP A 120 6.37 9.12 -13.14
C ASP A 120 5.02 8.46 -12.84
N LEU A 121 3.94 9.23 -12.97
CA LEU A 121 2.59 8.76 -12.65
C LEU A 121 2.09 7.71 -13.65
N ASP A 122 2.60 7.72 -14.89
CA ASP A 122 2.20 6.78 -15.93
C ASP A 122 2.88 5.43 -15.76
N ARG A 123 4.19 5.46 -15.47
CA ARG A 123 4.99 4.25 -15.24
C ARG A 123 4.88 3.73 -13.82
N ARG A 124 4.35 4.56 -12.90
CA ARG A 124 4.31 4.30 -11.45
C ARG A 124 5.69 4.05 -10.86
N SER A 125 6.70 4.71 -11.40
CA SER A 125 8.06 4.65 -10.92
C SER A 125 8.45 5.93 -10.16
N ALA A 126 9.42 5.80 -9.27
CA ALA A 126 9.94 6.91 -8.49
C ALA A 126 11.48 6.89 -8.54
N THR A 127 12.08 8.06 -8.57
CA THR A 127 13.54 8.22 -8.55
C THR A 127 13.96 9.19 -7.46
N VAL A 128 15.13 8.94 -6.88
CA VAL A 128 15.81 9.87 -5.97
C VAL A 128 17.22 10.12 -6.52
N LEU A 129 17.57 11.38 -6.74
CA LEU A 129 18.82 11.76 -7.40
C LEU A 129 19.00 11.17 -8.83
N GLY A 130 17.91 10.68 -9.43
CA GLY A 130 17.90 10.03 -10.73
C GLY A 130 17.96 8.50 -10.67
N ASP A 131 18.23 7.90 -9.51
CA ASP A 131 18.22 6.45 -9.31
C ASP A 131 16.82 5.97 -8.93
N GLU A 132 16.37 4.89 -9.55
CA GLU A 132 15.05 4.31 -9.29
C GLU A 132 14.98 3.67 -7.91
N ILE A 133 13.84 3.89 -7.22
CA ILE A 133 13.55 3.29 -5.92
C ILE A 133 12.31 2.40 -6.01
N GLU A 134 12.38 1.22 -5.40
CA GLU A 134 11.23 0.30 -5.35
C GLU A 134 10.23 0.73 -4.29
N LEU A 135 9.03 1.03 -4.71
CA LEU A 135 7.90 1.39 -3.85
C LEU A 135 6.75 0.40 -4.02
N THR A 136 6.09 0.08 -2.92
CA THR A 136 4.80 -0.61 -2.98
C THR A 136 3.72 0.32 -3.54
N PRO A 137 2.59 -0.20 -4.04
CA PRO A 137 1.51 0.64 -4.57
C PRO A 137 1.01 1.69 -3.58
N THR A 138 0.97 1.37 -2.29
CA THR A 138 0.57 2.32 -1.24
C THR A 138 1.64 3.38 -0.97
N GLU A 139 2.91 3.00 -0.91
CA GLU A 139 4.02 3.95 -0.76
C GLU A 139 4.13 4.91 -1.95
N PHE A 140 3.92 4.42 -3.18
CA PHE A 140 3.89 5.25 -4.37
C PHE A 140 2.77 6.31 -4.29
N ARG A 141 1.53 5.90 -3.95
CA ARG A 141 0.41 6.85 -3.76
C ARG A 141 0.70 7.88 -2.67
N LEU A 142 1.32 7.43 -1.58
CA LEU A 142 1.70 8.28 -0.46
C LEU A 142 2.76 9.30 -0.89
N LEU A 143 3.79 8.86 -1.62
CA LEU A 143 4.82 9.75 -2.16
C LEU A 143 4.23 10.76 -3.14
N ALA A 144 3.37 10.34 -4.05
CA ALA A 144 2.69 11.22 -5.00
C ALA A 144 1.90 12.32 -4.27
N TYR A 145 1.12 11.93 -3.25
CA TYR A 145 0.35 12.87 -2.44
C TYR A 145 1.25 13.88 -1.69
N PHE A 146 2.37 13.43 -1.15
CA PHE A 146 3.33 14.30 -0.49
C PHE A 146 4.05 15.26 -1.46
N ILE A 147 4.37 14.82 -2.67
CA ILE A 147 5.02 15.68 -3.69
C ILE A 147 4.02 16.75 -4.18
N GLU A 148 2.75 16.39 -4.44
CA GLU A 148 1.70 17.34 -4.77
C GLU A 148 1.50 18.42 -3.67
N GLY A 149 1.67 18.01 -2.42
CA GLY A 149 1.60 18.86 -1.24
C GLY A 149 2.95 19.39 -0.73
N HIS A 150 4.00 19.40 -1.56
CA HIS A 150 5.36 19.77 -1.14
C HIS A 150 5.42 21.03 -0.28
N GLY A 151 6.12 20.97 0.84
CA GLY A 151 6.25 22.05 1.82
C GLY A 151 5.04 22.24 2.75
N ARG A 152 3.90 21.60 2.47
CA ARG A 152 2.71 21.66 3.36
C ARG A 152 2.77 20.53 4.40
N THR A 153 2.20 20.81 5.57
CA THR A 153 1.95 19.77 6.57
C THR A 153 0.62 19.11 6.28
N VAL A 154 0.62 17.79 6.19
CA VAL A 154 -0.54 16.96 5.88
C VAL A 154 -0.90 16.18 7.13
N SER A 155 -2.16 16.20 7.57
CA SER A 155 -2.62 15.45 8.74
C SER A 155 -2.81 13.96 8.41
N ARG A 156 -2.91 13.12 9.44
CA ARG A 156 -3.21 11.68 9.28
C ARG A 156 -4.56 11.47 8.61
N GLU A 157 -5.55 12.25 9.01
CA GLU A 157 -6.90 12.20 8.45
C GLU A 157 -6.89 12.53 6.95
N GLN A 158 -6.12 13.56 6.55
CA GLN A 158 -5.96 13.91 5.13
C GLN A 158 -5.26 12.80 4.34
N ILE A 159 -4.26 12.14 4.92
CA ILE A 159 -3.61 10.98 4.29
C ILE A 159 -4.62 9.83 4.18
N ILE A 160 -5.38 9.54 5.24
CA ILE A 160 -6.43 8.50 5.22
C ILE A 160 -7.42 8.80 4.09
N GLU A 161 -7.93 10.02 4.02
CA GLU A 161 -8.91 10.43 3.02
C GLU A 161 -8.38 10.29 1.58
N HIS A 162 -7.17 10.77 1.29
CA HIS A 162 -6.65 10.84 -0.07
C HIS A 162 -5.96 9.56 -0.53
N VAL A 163 -5.20 8.90 0.35
CA VAL A 163 -4.41 7.71 0.01
C VAL A 163 -5.17 6.43 0.27
N PHE A 164 -5.95 6.37 1.37
CA PHE A 164 -6.68 5.17 1.82
C PHE A 164 -8.21 5.25 1.56
N GLY A 165 -8.77 6.45 1.38
CA GLY A 165 -10.19 6.71 1.11
C GLY A 165 -11.06 6.79 2.37
N TYR A 166 -12.23 7.45 2.25
CA TYR A 166 -13.13 7.77 3.39
C TYR A 166 -13.61 6.56 4.20
N ASP A 167 -13.71 5.37 3.57
CA ASP A 167 -14.19 4.16 4.23
C ASP A 167 -13.06 3.39 4.95
N PHE A 168 -11.86 3.99 5.05
CA PHE A 168 -10.74 3.35 5.72
C PHE A 168 -10.93 3.43 7.23
N SER A 169 -11.39 2.32 7.82
CA SER A 169 -11.49 2.14 9.28
C SER A 169 -10.20 1.56 9.88
N GLY A 170 -9.07 1.71 9.16
CA GLY A 170 -7.74 1.35 9.65
C GLY A 170 -7.33 2.27 10.79
N TYR A 171 -6.55 1.73 11.72
CA TYR A 171 -6.03 2.52 12.83
C TYR A 171 -5.03 3.56 12.33
N ASP A 172 -4.93 4.70 13.00
CA ASP A 172 -3.97 5.79 12.70
C ASP A 172 -2.53 5.29 12.51
N ARG A 173 -2.16 4.20 13.19
CA ARG A 173 -0.84 3.56 13.10
C ARG A 173 -0.53 2.93 11.73
N THR A 174 -1.53 2.54 10.94
CA THR A 174 -1.31 2.06 9.57
C THR A 174 -0.67 3.14 8.70
N VAL A 175 -1.11 4.39 8.86
CA VAL A 175 -0.51 5.54 8.18
C VAL A 175 0.94 5.72 8.62
N ASP A 176 1.19 5.66 9.93
CA ASP A 176 2.52 5.86 10.51
C ASP A 176 3.51 4.80 9.99
N THR A 177 3.06 3.55 9.84
CA THR A 177 3.87 2.45 9.28
C THR A 177 4.26 2.72 7.83
N HIS A 178 3.29 3.01 6.95
CA HIS A 178 3.59 3.30 5.54
C HIS A 178 4.47 4.55 5.39
N VAL A 179 4.27 5.59 6.20
CA VAL A 179 5.14 6.76 6.21
C VAL A 179 6.54 6.40 6.68
N SER A 180 6.67 5.54 7.70
CA SER A 180 7.97 5.07 8.20
C SER A 180 8.74 4.30 7.13
N ASN A 181 8.07 3.40 6.40
CA ASN A 181 8.67 2.60 5.33
C ASN A 181 9.11 3.46 4.15
N LEU A 182 8.23 4.34 3.69
CA LEU A 182 8.58 5.31 2.64
C LEU A 182 9.78 6.15 3.06
N ARG A 183 9.81 6.64 4.31
CA ARG A 183 10.94 7.39 4.85
C ARG A 183 12.25 6.61 4.78
N LYS A 184 12.26 5.35 5.25
CA LYS A 184 13.45 4.49 5.20
C LYS A 184 13.98 4.34 3.78
N LYS A 185 13.09 4.12 2.79
CA LYS A 185 13.49 3.97 1.37
C LYS A 185 14.09 5.25 0.81
N LEU A 186 13.50 6.40 1.11
CA LEU A 186 14.04 7.71 0.72
C LEU A 186 15.39 8.01 1.39
N GLU A 187 15.55 7.66 2.67
CA GLU A 187 16.81 7.84 3.42
C GLU A 187 17.93 6.91 2.93
N VAL A 188 17.59 5.68 2.51
CA VAL A 188 18.57 4.77 1.87
C VAL A 188 19.05 5.34 0.54
N ALA A 189 18.14 5.90 -0.27
CA ALA A 189 18.46 6.47 -1.58
C ALA A 189 19.24 7.81 -1.46
N ASN A 190 18.93 8.63 -0.46
CA ASN A 190 19.70 9.85 -0.16
C ASN A 190 19.83 10.05 1.37
N PRO A 191 20.92 9.52 1.98
CA PRO A 191 21.15 9.62 3.42
C PRO A 191 21.41 11.06 3.92
N ASN A 192 21.75 11.97 3.02
CA ASN A 192 22.08 13.35 3.37
C ASN A 192 20.85 14.27 3.49
N LYS A 193 19.65 13.76 3.14
CA LYS A 193 18.43 14.56 3.13
C LYS A 193 17.29 13.87 3.86
N GLN A 194 16.67 14.59 4.79
CA GLN A 194 15.45 14.16 5.45
C GLN A 194 14.24 14.65 4.66
N HIS A 195 13.74 13.82 3.74
CA HIS A 195 12.61 14.14 2.87
C HIS A 195 11.28 14.24 3.63
N LEU A 196 11.03 13.34 4.60
CA LEU A 196 9.78 13.27 5.35
C LEU A 196 10.01 13.60 6.83
N LYS A 197 9.42 14.70 7.30
CA LYS A 197 9.44 15.11 8.71
C LYS A 197 8.11 14.87 9.40
N THR A 198 8.19 14.37 10.64
CA THR A 198 7.03 14.29 11.54
C THR A 198 6.79 15.64 12.20
N MET A 199 5.59 16.17 12.03
CA MET A 199 5.13 17.39 12.71
C MET A 199 4.28 16.95 13.90
N TYR A 200 4.89 16.88 15.08
CA TYR A 200 4.27 16.34 16.28
C TYR A 200 2.90 16.97 16.54
N GLY A 201 1.89 16.14 16.80
CA GLY A 201 0.52 16.56 17.04
C GLY A 201 -0.26 17.06 15.81
N VAL A 202 0.37 17.11 14.62
CA VAL A 202 -0.26 17.60 13.39
C VAL A 202 -0.25 16.55 12.28
N GLY A 203 0.90 15.96 11.95
CA GLY A 203 1.01 15.01 10.85
C GLY A 203 2.43 14.94 10.27
N TYR A 204 2.54 15.03 8.95
CA TYR A 204 3.78 14.86 8.22
C TYR A 204 3.98 15.96 7.17
N ARG A 205 5.25 16.25 6.84
CA ARG A 205 5.61 17.21 5.80
C ARG A 205 6.75 16.66 4.94
N PHE A 206 6.61 16.83 3.63
CA PHE A 206 7.67 16.58 2.65
C PHE A 206 8.45 17.88 2.38
N ASN A 207 9.82 17.78 2.40
CA ASN A 207 10.71 18.93 2.25
C ASN A 207 11.57 18.86 1.00
#